data_f2f87955e7ec50a83567801b69c1f37b
#
_entry.id   f2f87955e7ec50a83567801b69c1f37b
#
_cell.length_a   1.000
_cell.length_b   1.000
_cell.length_c   1.000
_cell.angle_alpha   90.00
_cell.angle_beta   90.00
_cell.angle_gamma   90.00
#
_symmetry.space_group_name_H-M   'P 1'
#
loop_
_entity.id
_entity.type
_entity.pdbx_description
1 polymer ?
#
loop_
_entity_poly.entity_id
_entity_poly.type
_entity_poly.pdbx_seq_one_letter_code
_entity_poly.pdbx_strand_id
1 'polypeptide(L)'
;MKEYEKLLALLPSAESDAVSMSELAGVLGIPERGLRSLVERMRRDGLTICSSDHGYWMPSEDGQRQQDAERTARRLESRARSALETARALREGAAG
;
A
#
# COMPACT_ATOMS: atom_id res chain seq x y z
N MET A 1 -16.53 -3.92 -11.21
CA MET A 1 -15.59 -2.84 -11.07
C MET A 1 -14.29 -3.17 -11.74
N LYS A 2 -14.12 -2.55 -12.88
CA LYS A 2 -13.04 -2.92 -13.80
C LYS A 2 -11.66 -2.67 -13.21
N GLU A 3 -11.47 -1.56 -12.48
CA GLU A 3 -10.17 -1.24 -11.90
C GLU A 3 -9.76 -2.23 -10.83
N TYR A 4 -10.71 -2.64 -10.01
CA TYR A 4 -10.50 -3.62 -8.94
C TYR A 4 -9.98 -4.94 -9.51
N GLU A 5 -10.70 -5.47 -10.51
CA GLU A 5 -10.35 -6.73 -11.15
C GLU A 5 -9.04 -6.64 -11.92
N LYS A 6 -8.82 -5.53 -12.61
CA LYS A 6 -7.58 -5.29 -13.35
C LYS A 6 -6.38 -5.23 -12.42
N LEU A 7 -6.53 -4.55 -11.29
CA LEU A 7 -5.44 -4.46 -10.34
C LEU A 7 -5.08 -5.84 -9.80
N LEU A 8 -6.08 -6.65 -9.43
CA LEU A 8 -5.82 -8.02 -8.99
C LEU A 8 -5.03 -8.81 -10.02
N ALA A 9 -5.38 -8.68 -11.29
CA ALA A 9 -4.72 -9.41 -12.37
C ALA A 9 -3.27 -8.94 -12.59
N LEU A 10 -2.96 -7.71 -12.23
CA LEU A 10 -1.63 -7.12 -12.45
C LEU A 10 -0.66 -7.38 -11.31
N LEU A 11 -1.17 -7.73 -10.12
CA LEU A 11 -0.30 -7.89 -8.94
C LEU A 11 0.43 -9.23 -8.98
N PRO A 12 1.78 -9.20 -8.95
CA PRO A 12 2.55 -10.44 -8.85
C PRO A 12 2.47 -11.01 -7.44
N SER A 13 2.89 -12.25 -7.28
CA SER A 13 2.86 -12.91 -5.97
C SER A 13 4.14 -12.74 -5.17
N ALA A 14 5.23 -12.33 -5.80
CA ALA A 14 6.52 -12.20 -5.13
C ALA A 14 6.97 -10.75 -5.05
N GLU A 15 7.55 -10.37 -3.92
CA GLU A 15 8.10 -9.02 -3.75
C GLU A 15 9.18 -8.70 -4.78
N SER A 16 9.96 -9.71 -5.17
CA SER A 16 11.01 -9.53 -6.20
C SER A 16 10.45 -9.06 -7.54
N ASP A 17 9.16 -9.31 -7.80
CA ASP A 17 8.49 -8.89 -9.02
C ASP A 17 7.57 -7.69 -8.80
N ALA A 18 7.64 -7.07 -7.63
CA ALA A 18 6.74 -5.96 -7.25
C ALA A 18 6.67 -4.89 -8.34
N VAL A 19 5.47 -4.35 -8.53
CA VAL A 19 5.19 -3.35 -9.57
C VAL A 19 4.98 -1.99 -8.91
N SER A 20 5.64 -0.97 -9.43
CA SER A 20 5.58 0.37 -8.85
C SER A 20 4.18 0.97 -8.96
N MET A 21 3.88 1.92 -8.06
CA MET A 21 2.63 2.66 -8.08
C MET A 21 2.42 3.38 -9.42
N SER A 22 3.47 4.02 -9.93
CA SER A 22 3.36 4.78 -11.15
C SER A 22 3.07 3.88 -12.35
N GLU A 23 3.67 2.70 -12.39
CA GLU A 23 3.44 1.74 -13.44
C GLU A 23 2.01 1.18 -13.40
N LEU A 24 1.54 0.80 -12.21
CA LEU A 24 0.16 0.32 -12.04
C LEU A 24 -0.86 1.39 -12.39
N ALA A 25 -0.65 2.61 -11.93
CA ALA A 25 -1.55 3.73 -12.22
C ALA A 25 -1.59 4.00 -13.73
N GLY A 26 -0.44 3.94 -14.39
CA GLY A 26 -0.36 4.13 -15.84
C GLY A 26 -1.13 3.07 -16.60
N VAL A 27 -0.97 1.79 -16.23
CA VAL A 27 -1.68 0.70 -16.91
C VAL A 27 -3.19 0.80 -16.67
N LEU A 28 -3.60 1.18 -15.46
CA LEU A 28 -5.02 1.31 -15.13
C LEU A 28 -5.64 2.61 -15.66
N GLY A 29 -4.82 3.57 -16.08
CA GLY A 29 -5.30 4.83 -16.56
C GLY A 29 -5.94 5.71 -15.49
N ILE A 30 -5.46 5.61 -14.26
CA ILE A 30 -5.97 6.39 -13.13
C ILE A 30 -4.82 7.14 -12.45
N PRO A 31 -5.13 8.24 -11.72
CA PRO A 31 -4.10 8.94 -10.94
C PRO A 31 -3.55 8.06 -9.82
N GLU A 32 -2.31 8.31 -9.41
CA GLU A 32 -1.71 7.56 -8.30
C GLU A 32 -2.54 7.65 -7.02
N ARG A 33 -3.14 8.81 -6.77
CA ARG A 33 -4.03 8.99 -5.62
C ARG A 33 -5.22 8.03 -5.68
N GLY A 34 -5.80 7.87 -6.86
CA GLY A 34 -6.90 6.92 -7.07
C GLY A 34 -6.47 5.49 -6.84
N LEU A 35 -5.25 5.14 -7.28
CA LEU A 35 -4.70 3.82 -7.03
C LEU A 35 -4.51 3.58 -5.54
N ARG A 36 -3.98 4.58 -4.83
CA ARG A 36 -3.78 4.48 -3.37
C ARG A 36 -5.10 4.20 -2.64
N SER A 37 -6.15 4.93 -3.01
CA SER A 37 -7.48 4.73 -2.44
C SER A 37 -8.03 3.34 -2.76
N LEU A 38 -7.81 2.86 -3.98
CA LEU A 38 -8.26 1.53 -4.39
C LEU A 38 -7.55 0.44 -3.58
N VAL A 39 -6.23 0.55 -3.41
CA VAL A 39 -5.46 -0.41 -2.62
C VAL A 39 -5.95 -0.44 -1.16
N GLU A 40 -6.20 0.74 -0.56
CA GLU A 40 -6.72 0.81 0.80
C GLU A 40 -8.06 0.10 0.93
N ARG A 41 -8.96 0.32 -0.03
CA ARG A 41 -10.27 -0.33 -0.02
C ARG A 41 -10.13 -1.84 -0.13
N MET A 42 -9.27 -2.29 -1.04
CA MET A 42 -9.07 -3.72 -1.24
C MET A 42 -8.48 -4.38 0.01
N ARG A 43 -7.55 -3.70 0.68
CA ARG A 43 -6.99 -4.18 1.96
C ARG A 43 -8.07 -4.30 3.02
N ARG A 44 -8.96 -3.34 3.12
CA ARG A 44 -10.10 -3.39 4.06
C ARG A 44 -11.08 -4.49 3.71
N ASP A 45 -11.16 -4.86 2.43
CA ASP A 45 -11.99 -5.98 1.97
C ASP A 45 -11.34 -7.33 2.27
N GLY A 46 -10.14 -7.34 2.84
CA GLY A 46 -9.46 -8.57 3.25
C GLY A 46 -8.39 -9.06 2.28
N LEU A 47 -8.07 -8.29 1.25
CA LEU A 47 -7.02 -8.68 0.31
C LEU A 47 -5.65 -8.24 0.82
N THR A 48 -4.70 -9.17 0.84
CA THR A 48 -3.37 -8.93 1.38
C THR A 48 -2.47 -8.32 0.32
N ILE A 49 -2.71 -7.05 0.00
CA ILE A 49 -1.85 -6.32 -0.93
C ILE A 49 -0.71 -5.71 -0.14
N CYS A 50 0.49 -6.19 -0.39
CA CYS A 50 1.70 -5.74 0.30
C CYS A 50 2.42 -4.68 -0.51
N SER A 51 3.24 -3.88 0.18
CA SER A 51 4.02 -2.84 -0.47
C SER A 51 5.35 -2.62 0.23
N SER A 52 6.34 -2.18 -0.56
CA SER A 52 7.66 -1.82 -0.09
C SER A 52 8.22 -0.75 -1.03
N ASP A 53 9.49 -0.42 -0.87
CA ASP A 53 10.16 0.50 -1.80
C ASP A 53 10.21 -0.07 -3.22
N HIS A 54 10.03 -1.37 -3.38
CA HIS A 54 10.02 -2.02 -4.69
C HIS A 54 8.68 -1.92 -5.41
N GLY A 55 7.59 -1.63 -4.67
CA GLY A 55 6.27 -1.52 -5.25
C GLY A 55 5.25 -2.41 -4.55
N TYR A 56 4.28 -2.90 -5.31
CA TYR A 56 3.15 -3.67 -4.80
C TYR A 56 3.18 -5.12 -5.28
N TRP A 57 2.75 -6.03 -4.42
CA TRP A 57 2.58 -7.44 -4.75
C TRP A 57 1.50 -8.04 -3.82
N MET A 58 1.01 -9.22 -4.17
CA MET A 58 0.03 -9.91 -3.35
C MET A 58 0.45 -11.37 -3.18
N PRO A 59 1.02 -11.72 -2.01
CA PRO A 59 1.50 -13.09 -1.78
C PRO A 59 0.35 -14.09 -1.74
N SER A 60 0.60 -15.28 -2.29
CA SER A 60 -0.43 -16.32 -2.40
C SER A 60 -0.26 -17.45 -1.39
N GLU A 61 0.96 -17.72 -0.91
CA GLU A 61 1.21 -18.76 0.07
C GLU A 61 0.98 -18.25 1.49
N ASP A 62 0.32 -19.05 2.34
CA ASP A 62 -0.10 -18.63 3.67
C ASP A 62 1.05 -18.10 4.53
N GLY A 63 2.16 -18.85 4.62
CA GLY A 63 3.30 -18.42 5.43
C GLY A 63 3.92 -17.11 4.93
N GLN A 64 4.09 -17.00 3.62
CA GLN A 64 4.63 -15.79 3.01
C GLN A 64 3.66 -14.63 3.15
N ARG A 65 2.36 -14.91 3.02
CA ARG A 65 1.32 -13.88 3.20
C ARG A 65 1.38 -13.26 4.58
N GLN A 66 1.51 -14.09 5.62
CA GLN A 66 1.60 -13.58 7.00
C GLN A 66 2.84 -12.73 7.21
N GLN A 67 3.99 -13.18 6.72
CA GLN A 67 5.24 -12.44 6.86
C GLN A 67 5.19 -11.09 6.12
N ASP A 68 4.75 -11.12 4.88
CA ASP A 68 4.70 -9.91 4.05
C ASP A 68 3.66 -8.92 4.57
N ALA A 69 2.52 -9.43 5.04
CA ALA A 69 1.48 -8.60 5.65
C ALA A 69 2.00 -7.89 6.89
N GLU A 70 2.73 -8.61 7.74
CA GLU A 70 3.28 -8.03 8.97
C GLU A 70 4.30 -6.92 8.65
N ARG A 71 5.19 -7.16 7.69
CA ARG A 71 6.16 -6.13 7.28
C ARG A 71 5.46 -4.89 6.70
N THR A 72 4.43 -5.10 5.89
CA THR A 72 3.66 -3.99 5.31
C THR A 72 2.91 -3.22 6.40
N ALA A 73 2.29 -3.94 7.34
CA ALA A 73 1.57 -3.32 8.45
C ALA A 73 2.50 -2.45 9.30
N ARG A 74 3.68 -2.95 9.64
CA ARG A 74 4.68 -2.19 10.42
C ARG A 74 5.12 -0.93 9.69
N ARG A 75 5.28 -1.01 8.38
CA ARG A 75 5.65 0.14 7.56
C ARG A 75 4.56 1.21 7.59
N LEU A 76 3.29 0.80 7.48
CA LEU A 76 2.16 1.72 7.57
C LEU A 76 2.06 2.34 8.95
N GLU A 77 2.25 1.54 9.99
CA GLU A 77 2.23 2.03 11.37
C GLU A 77 3.35 3.04 11.64
N SER A 78 4.54 2.76 11.12
CA SER A 78 5.67 3.68 11.26
C SER A 78 5.38 5.03 10.60
N ARG A 79 4.77 5.02 9.42
CA ARG A 79 4.37 6.26 8.74
C ARG A 79 3.30 7.01 9.51
N ALA A 80 2.33 6.31 10.06
CA ALA A 80 1.27 6.91 10.86
C ALA A 80 1.85 7.57 12.11
N ARG A 81 2.79 6.91 12.76
CA ARG A 81 3.46 7.44 13.95
C ARG A 81 4.23 8.70 13.62
N SER A 82 4.99 8.71 12.52
CA SER A 82 5.69 9.90 12.05
C SER A 82 4.75 11.05 11.77
N ALA A 83 3.62 10.77 11.12
CA ALA A 83 2.63 11.81 10.82
C ALA A 83 2.04 12.39 12.11
N LEU A 84 1.78 11.56 13.11
CA LEU A 84 1.27 12.02 14.41
C LEU A 84 2.30 12.88 15.14
N GLU A 85 3.57 12.52 15.08
CA GLU A 85 4.64 13.31 15.68
C GLU A 85 4.75 14.68 15.01
N THR A 86 4.66 14.73 13.70
CA THR A 86 4.68 15.98 12.94
C THR A 86 3.48 16.85 13.29
N ALA A 87 2.30 16.28 13.40
CA ALA A 87 1.09 17.00 13.79
C ALA A 87 1.25 17.62 15.18
N ARG A 88 1.83 16.87 16.12
CA ARG A 88 2.10 17.34 17.46
C ARG A 88 3.08 18.50 17.45
N ALA A 89 4.15 18.37 16.68
CA ALA A 89 5.18 19.42 16.56
C ALA A 89 4.58 20.70 15.98
N LEU A 90 3.67 20.59 15.01
CA LEU A 90 3.00 21.75 14.43
C LEU A 90 2.15 22.47 15.46
N ARG A 91 1.40 21.73 16.27
CA ARG A 91 0.58 22.33 17.33
C ARG A 91 1.42 23.02 18.38
N GLU A 92 2.50 22.39 18.81
CA GLU A 92 3.41 22.97 19.79
C GLU A 92 4.10 24.23 19.24
N GLY A 93 4.54 24.19 17.98
CA GLY A 93 5.15 25.35 17.33
C GLY A 93 4.19 26.51 17.19
N ALA A 94 2.94 26.25 16.86
CA ALA A 94 1.92 27.30 16.73
C ALA A 94 1.55 27.93 18.08
N ALA A 95 1.62 27.14 19.15
CA ALA A 95 1.29 27.61 20.50
C ALA A 95 2.42 28.44 21.11
N GLY A 96 3.65 28.19 20.69
CA GLY A 96 4.82 28.87 21.20
C GLY A 96 5.12 30.16 20.48
#